data_82de122cc6e3deac03b09b938d6e624c
#
_entry.id   82de122cc6e3deac03b09b938d6e624c
#
_cell.length_a   1.000
_cell.length_b   1.000
_cell.length_c   1.000
_cell.angle_alpha   90.00
_cell.angle_beta   90.00
_cell.angle_gamma   90.00
#
_symmetry.space_group_name_H-M   'P 1'
#
loop_
_entity.id
_entity.type
_entity.pdbx_description
1 polymer ?
#
loop_
_entity_poly.entity_id
_entity_poly.type
_entity_poly.pdbx_seq_one_letter_code
_entity_poly.pdbx_strand_id
1 'polypeptide(L)'
;MDQVEKPTRLPWWAWIRLPVFLAIAGAMMYPAARDFRRQAEHDVFAPSSSLVGIRRLSEYHSGLLMTPCNTEVYIFRGNEPGGKVLVLGGTHPNEPAGYVAAVVLMENLKIRKGTVFVVVPSNASGFSATEPQEAYPETYRIPLPGGGYRQFRMGSRFTNVLDGWPDPDVYLHYPSRQILSGNETRNLNRAFPGRPDGSRTEQVAYAITQLVLRERIDLVIDLHEASPEYPVVNALVFHERAQDLAALATLTMSTEGIDISLEPSPQNFHGLSHRELGDATPTFAVLMETACVVVGRLRGRTDADLVLLGNDPYYHAAARRGYVRVPYPENGIPMEVRVGRHMSGITALIDAMGQLYPEKGLEISGIPQFKDVVEKGVGAYLHLISVRPREKRQE
;
A
#
# COMPACT_ATOMS: atom_id res chain seq x y z
N MET A 1 -3.10 -31.80 68.63
CA MET A 1 -1.64 -31.67 68.42
C MET A 1 -1.49 -31.61 66.90
N ASP A 2 -1.50 -30.36 66.34
CA ASP A 2 -1.35 -30.14 64.92
C ASP A 2 0.10 -30.33 64.51
N GLN A 3 0.34 -31.28 63.63
CA GLN A 3 1.65 -31.43 62.98
C GLN A 3 1.80 -30.30 61.95
N VAL A 4 2.60 -29.32 62.31
CA VAL A 4 3.06 -28.29 61.33
C VAL A 4 3.99 -28.97 60.32
N GLU A 5 3.52 -29.24 59.12
CA GLU A 5 4.36 -29.72 58.02
C GLU A 5 5.52 -28.75 57.78
N LYS A 6 6.75 -29.23 57.92
CA LYS A 6 7.95 -28.46 57.64
C LYS A 6 7.97 -28.14 56.11
N PRO A 7 8.23 -26.87 55.70
CA PRO A 7 8.32 -26.55 54.31
C PRO A 7 9.41 -27.39 53.63
N THR A 8 9.03 -28.17 52.63
CA THR A 8 9.95 -29.00 51.83
C THR A 8 10.94 -28.08 51.11
N ARG A 9 12.22 -28.16 51.46
CA ARG A 9 13.29 -27.42 50.78
C ARG A 9 13.37 -27.90 49.32
N LEU A 10 13.19 -26.98 48.39
CA LEU A 10 13.36 -27.26 46.96
C LEU A 10 14.78 -27.82 46.71
N PRO A 11 14.94 -28.90 45.95
CA PRO A 11 16.24 -29.45 45.63
C PRO A 11 17.09 -28.46 44.85
N TRP A 12 18.42 -28.49 45.03
CA TRP A 12 19.36 -27.52 44.44
C TRP A 12 19.21 -27.38 42.91
N TRP A 13 18.87 -28.42 42.21
CA TRP A 13 18.64 -28.40 40.76
C TRP A 13 17.41 -27.57 40.36
N ALA A 14 16.43 -27.34 41.21
CA ALA A 14 15.31 -26.50 40.95
C ALA A 14 15.73 -25.02 40.84
N TRP A 15 16.74 -24.62 41.59
CA TRP A 15 17.31 -23.26 41.53
C TRP A 15 18.09 -22.97 40.23
N ILE A 16 18.61 -24.01 39.56
CA ILE A 16 19.29 -23.88 38.26
C ILE A 16 18.29 -23.94 37.13
N ARG A 17 17.27 -24.78 37.21
CA ARG A 17 16.26 -24.95 36.16
C ARG A 17 15.47 -23.68 35.86
N LEU A 18 15.08 -22.95 36.91
CA LEU A 18 14.30 -21.71 36.74
C LEU A 18 15.07 -20.62 35.99
N PRO A 19 16.31 -20.25 36.37
CA PRO A 19 17.11 -19.27 35.60
C PRO A 19 17.37 -19.73 34.17
N VAL A 20 17.66 -21.01 33.93
CA VAL A 20 17.87 -21.56 32.60
C VAL A 20 16.60 -21.44 31.75
N PHE A 21 15.45 -21.80 32.31
CA PHE A 21 14.17 -21.67 31.64
C PHE A 21 13.86 -20.20 31.30
N LEU A 22 14.07 -19.29 32.25
CA LEU A 22 13.85 -17.85 32.03
C LEU A 22 14.82 -17.28 30.99
N ALA A 23 16.07 -17.74 30.96
CA ALA A 23 17.05 -17.33 29.93
C ALA A 23 16.63 -17.79 28.54
N ILE A 24 16.18 -19.06 28.42
CA ILE A 24 15.68 -19.62 27.16
C ILE A 24 14.40 -18.85 26.72
N ALA A 25 13.45 -18.67 27.62
CA ALA A 25 12.24 -17.93 27.35
C ALA A 25 12.55 -16.48 26.90
N GLY A 26 13.44 -15.78 27.61
CA GLY A 26 13.89 -14.45 27.26
C GLY A 26 14.59 -14.39 25.89
N ALA A 27 15.45 -15.37 25.59
CA ALA A 27 16.12 -15.46 24.30
C ALA A 27 15.15 -15.72 23.14
N MET A 28 14.08 -16.45 23.38
CA MET A 28 13.01 -16.67 22.38
C MET A 28 12.07 -15.46 22.25
N MET A 29 11.76 -14.78 23.33
CA MET A 29 10.83 -13.64 23.33
C MET A 29 11.49 -12.35 22.82
N TYR A 30 12.78 -12.17 23.02
CA TYR A 30 13.47 -10.94 22.66
C TYR A 30 13.40 -10.61 21.14
N PRO A 31 13.67 -11.56 20.21
CA PRO A 31 13.51 -11.30 18.78
C PRO A 31 12.08 -10.90 18.41
N ALA A 32 11.08 -11.62 18.92
CA ALA A 32 9.68 -11.33 18.66
C ALA A 32 9.26 -9.94 19.19
N ALA A 33 9.66 -9.60 20.41
CA ALA A 33 9.39 -8.28 21.00
C ALA A 33 10.09 -7.15 20.21
N ARG A 34 11.31 -7.40 19.70
CA ARG A 34 12.02 -6.46 18.85
C ARG A 34 11.32 -6.24 17.53
N ASP A 35 10.89 -7.31 16.88
CA ASP A 35 10.23 -7.23 15.58
C ASP A 35 8.84 -6.56 15.72
N PHE A 36 8.11 -6.84 16.79
CA PHE A 36 6.88 -6.13 17.14
C PHE A 36 7.09 -4.61 17.30
N ARG A 37 8.17 -4.19 17.97
CA ARG A 37 8.49 -2.76 18.12
C ARG A 37 8.84 -2.10 16.78
N ARG A 38 9.46 -2.84 15.85
CA ARG A 38 9.83 -2.34 14.54
C ARG A 38 8.64 -2.03 13.64
N GLN A 39 7.46 -2.58 13.89
CA GLN A 39 6.25 -2.23 13.16
C GLN A 39 5.87 -0.75 13.32
N ALA A 40 6.25 -0.12 14.43
CA ALA A 40 6.04 1.31 14.66
C ALA A 40 7.10 2.20 13.95
N GLU A 41 8.19 1.59 13.44
CA GLU A 41 9.22 2.35 12.71
C GLU A 41 8.72 2.70 11.32
N HIS A 42 8.95 3.94 10.89
CA HIS A 42 8.64 4.37 9.53
C HIS A 42 9.67 3.84 8.54
N ASP A 43 9.23 3.45 7.35
CA ASP A 43 10.14 3.13 6.26
C ASP A 43 10.89 4.39 5.83
N VAL A 44 12.15 4.22 5.45
CA VAL A 44 13.00 5.29 4.92
C VAL A 44 13.07 5.14 3.42
N PHE A 45 12.92 6.24 2.69
CA PHE A 45 12.97 6.27 1.24
C PHE A 45 14.16 7.09 0.75
N ALA A 46 14.59 6.84 -0.49
CA ALA A 46 15.64 7.58 -1.18
C ALA A 46 15.07 8.22 -2.47
N PRO A 47 14.26 9.31 -2.35
CA PRO A 47 13.64 9.92 -3.51
C PRO A 47 14.67 10.38 -4.54
N SER A 48 14.28 10.35 -5.81
CA SER A 48 15.11 10.81 -6.93
C SER A 48 15.44 12.31 -6.84
N SER A 49 16.39 12.76 -7.67
CA SER A 49 16.81 14.16 -7.75
C SER A 49 15.72 15.13 -8.25
N SER A 50 14.60 14.61 -8.76
CA SER A 50 13.44 15.43 -9.18
C SER A 50 12.53 15.83 -8.01
N LEU A 51 12.84 15.39 -6.77
CA LEU A 51 12.14 15.83 -5.57
C LEU A 51 12.40 17.31 -5.30
N VAL A 52 11.33 18.11 -5.24
CA VAL A 52 11.42 19.55 -4.93
C VAL A 52 10.88 19.91 -3.55
N GLY A 53 10.17 19.01 -2.89
CA GLY A 53 9.65 19.25 -1.55
C GLY A 53 8.88 18.06 -0.98
N ILE A 54 8.72 18.09 0.34
CA ILE A 54 7.91 17.15 1.09
C ILE A 54 6.94 17.96 1.95
N ARG A 55 5.67 17.67 1.82
CA ARG A 55 4.61 18.19 2.68
C ARG A 55 4.03 17.06 3.53
N ARG A 56 3.05 17.38 4.38
CA ARG A 56 2.32 16.39 5.17
C ARG A 56 0.82 16.54 4.94
N LEU A 57 0.07 15.46 5.12
CA LEU A 57 -1.40 15.50 5.00
C LEU A 57 -2.02 16.50 6.00
N SER A 58 -1.36 16.77 7.14
CA SER A 58 -1.80 17.81 8.09
C SER A 58 -1.80 19.22 7.51
N GLU A 59 -1.09 19.50 6.43
CA GLU A 59 -1.17 20.80 5.74
C GLU A 59 -2.48 20.95 4.95
N TYR A 60 -3.10 19.83 4.61
CA TYR A 60 -4.40 19.80 3.93
C TYR A 60 -5.57 19.64 4.92
N HIS A 61 -5.31 19.03 6.09
CA HIS A 61 -6.25 18.93 7.21
C HIS A 61 -5.51 18.88 8.55
N SER A 62 -5.57 19.97 9.30
CA SER A 62 -4.84 20.17 10.58
C SER A 62 -5.20 19.13 11.66
N GLY A 63 -6.38 18.51 11.59
CA GLY A 63 -6.78 17.43 12.50
C GLY A 63 -5.87 16.20 12.49
N LEU A 64 -5.03 16.05 11.48
CA LEU A 64 -4.03 14.98 11.41
C LEU A 64 -2.69 15.32 12.09
N LEU A 65 -2.47 16.58 12.46
CA LEU A 65 -1.23 16.99 13.13
C LEU A 65 -1.01 16.18 14.40
N MET A 66 0.22 15.71 14.61
CA MET A 66 0.63 14.87 15.75
C MET A 66 -0.09 13.52 15.86
N THR A 67 -0.67 13.02 14.77
CA THR A 67 -1.27 11.68 14.71
C THR A 67 -0.40 10.72 13.90
N PRO A 68 -0.47 9.39 14.13
CA PRO A 68 0.19 8.38 13.30
C PRO A 68 -0.32 8.35 11.84
N CYS A 69 -1.49 8.95 11.58
CA CYS A 69 -2.09 9.05 10.25
C CYS A 69 -1.52 10.20 9.41
N ASN A 70 -0.63 11.05 9.97
CA ASN A 70 -0.07 12.20 9.27
C ASN A 70 1.11 11.78 8.39
N THR A 71 0.83 11.31 7.19
CA THR A 71 1.83 10.83 6.23
C THR A 71 2.44 11.95 5.38
N GLU A 72 3.55 11.65 4.73
CA GLU A 72 4.27 12.57 3.85
C GLU A 72 3.70 12.57 2.43
N VAL A 73 3.75 13.73 1.81
CA VAL A 73 3.37 14.00 0.42
C VAL A 73 4.63 14.45 -0.31
N TYR A 74 5.18 13.58 -1.13
CA TYR A 74 6.40 13.83 -1.91
C TYR A 74 6.03 14.55 -3.21
N ILE A 75 6.74 15.64 -3.53
CA ILE A 75 6.45 16.52 -4.68
C ILE A 75 7.63 16.49 -5.63
N PHE A 76 7.42 15.95 -6.82
CA PHE A 76 8.37 15.93 -7.91
C PHE A 76 7.90 16.90 -8.98
N ARG A 77 8.77 17.78 -9.45
CA ARG A 77 8.39 18.83 -10.43
C ARG A 77 9.49 19.06 -11.44
N GLY A 78 9.07 19.16 -12.71
CA GLY A 78 9.90 19.58 -13.81
C GLY A 78 10.06 21.11 -13.87
N ASN A 79 10.97 21.55 -14.73
CA ASN A 79 11.21 22.97 -14.96
C ASN A 79 10.13 23.63 -15.84
N GLU A 80 9.36 22.83 -16.57
CA GLU A 80 8.28 23.29 -17.47
C GLU A 80 6.90 23.03 -16.84
N PRO A 81 5.96 23.97 -16.97
CA PRO A 81 4.60 23.77 -16.52
C PRO A 81 3.91 22.66 -17.33
N GLY A 82 3.07 21.87 -16.70
CA GLY A 82 2.29 20.79 -17.31
C GLY A 82 1.24 20.27 -16.34
N GLY A 83 0.66 19.12 -16.65
CA GLY A 83 -0.33 18.44 -15.80
C GLY A 83 0.19 18.05 -14.43
N LYS A 84 -0.74 17.69 -13.56
CA LYS A 84 -0.47 17.29 -12.19
C LYS A 84 -1.08 15.92 -11.91
N VAL A 85 -0.25 14.99 -11.47
CA VAL A 85 -0.65 13.62 -11.16
C VAL A 85 -0.43 13.33 -9.69
N LEU A 86 -1.37 12.65 -9.06
CA LEU A 86 -1.25 12.10 -7.71
C LEU A 86 -1.23 10.58 -7.78
N VAL A 87 -0.21 9.96 -7.20
CA VAL A 87 -0.12 8.51 -7.02
C VAL A 87 -0.29 8.19 -5.55
N LEU A 88 -1.23 7.31 -5.23
CA LEU A 88 -1.45 6.79 -3.89
C LEU A 88 -0.89 5.37 -3.80
N GLY A 89 0.00 5.12 -2.83
CA GLY A 89 0.55 3.80 -2.56
C GLY A 89 0.33 3.37 -1.12
N GLY A 90 -0.11 2.12 -0.89
CA GLY A 90 -0.38 1.61 0.45
C GLY A 90 -1.67 2.15 1.07
N THR A 91 -2.70 2.39 0.27
CA THR A 91 -4.09 2.62 0.71
C THR A 91 -4.58 1.42 1.51
N HIS A 92 -4.24 0.23 1.05
CA HIS A 92 -4.32 -1.00 1.83
C HIS A 92 -2.90 -1.55 2.10
N PRO A 93 -2.42 -1.47 3.34
CA PRO A 93 -1.07 -1.95 3.69
C PRO A 93 -0.80 -3.43 3.47
N ASN A 94 -1.82 -4.28 3.38
CA ASN A 94 -1.71 -5.71 3.05
C ASN A 94 -1.64 -5.99 1.53
N GLU A 95 -1.59 -4.95 0.71
CA GLU A 95 -1.45 -4.99 -0.75
C GLU A 95 -0.03 -4.50 -1.13
N PRO A 96 1.00 -5.35 -0.97
CA PRO A 96 2.39 -4.91 -0.92
C PRO A 96 2.94 -4.35 -2.23
N ALA A 97 2.46 -4.82 -3.41
CA ALA A 97 3.02 -4.35 -4.68
C ALA A 97 2.63 -2.91 -5.00
N GLY A 98 1.43 -2.44 -4.62
CA GLY A 98 1.04 -1.05 -4.80
C GLY A 98 1.91 -0.10 -3.98
N TYR A 99 2.25 -0.50 -2.75
CA TYR A 99 3.18 0.24 -1.89
C TYR A 99 4.61 0.27 -2.47
N VAL A 100 5.15 -0.90 -2.84
CA VAL A 100 6.51 -1.01 -3.41
C VAL A 100 6.60 -0.27 -4.75
N ALA A 101 5.56 -0.32 -5.59
CA ALA A 101 5.51 0.41 -6.85
C ALA A 101 5.59 1.93 -6.66
N ALA A 102 4.88 2.48 -5.68
CA ALA A 102 4.98 3.90 -5.34
C ALA A 102 6.41 4.28 -4.87
N VAL A 103 7.10 3.39 -4.14
CA VAL A 103 8.50 3.61 -3.74
C VAL A 103 9.43 3.54 -4.95
N VAL A 104 9.28 2.55 -5.82
CA VAL A 104 10.06 2.45 -7.08
C VAL A 104 9.86 3.70 -7.93
N LEU A 105 8.62 4.18 -8.06
CA LEU A 105 8.32 5.44 -8.75
C LEU A 105 9.12 6.60 -8.15
N MET A 106 9.03 6.81 -6.84
CA MET A 106 9.71 7.92 -6.16
C MET A 106 11.23 7.88 -6.30
N GLU A 107 11.82 6.69 -6.24
CA GLU A 107 13.28 6.54 -6.27
C GLU A 107 13.87 6.68 -7.68
N ASN A 108 13.05 6.53 -8.75
CA ASN A 108 13.54 6.53 -10.14
C ASN A 108 13.00 7.65 -11.01
N LEU A 109 11.86 8.26 -10.64
CA LEU A 109 11.20 9.28 -11.43
C LEU A 109 12.11 10.45 -11.76
N LYS A 110 12.24 10.75 -13.05
CA LYS A 110 12.81 12.00 -13.57
C LYS A 110 11.70 12.75 -14.31
N ILE A 111 11.57 14.05 -14.04
CA ILE A 111 10.49 14.85 -14.61
C ILE A 111 11.05 16.13 -15.22
N ARG A 112 10.73 16.41 -16.48
CA ARG A 112 11.06 17.64 -17.19
C ARG A 112 9.90 18.62 -17.22
N LYS A 113 8.67 18.11 -17.46
CA LYS A 113 7.44 18.89 -17.57
C LYS A 113 6.36 18.35 -16.66
N GLY A 114 5.67 19.22 -15.92
CA GLY A 114 4.56 18.89 -15.04
C GLY A 114 4.96 18.60 -13.59
N THR A 115 4.06 18.03 -12.82
CA THR A 115 4.26 17.74 -11.39
C THR A 115 3.64 16.37 -11.02
N VAL A 116 4.40 15.55 -10.29
CA VAL A 116 3.90 14.30 -9.71
C VAL A 116 3.93 14.42 -8.19
N PHE A 117 2.82 14.14 -7.57
CA PHE A 117 2.66 13.98 -6.11
C PHE A 117 2.60 12.50 -5.80
N VAL A 118 3.29 12.07 -4.76
CA VAL A 118 3.21 10.68 -4.27
C VAL A 118 2.89 10.70 -2.79
N VAL A 119 1.82 10.02 -2.39
CA VAL A 119 1.47 9.78 -0.98
C VAL A 119 1.77 8.32 -0.69
N VAL A 120 2.78 8.09 0.14
CA VAL A 120 3.23 6.74 0.51
C VAL A 120 3.83 6.74 1.92
N PRO A 121 3.32 5.90 2.82
CA PRO A 121 2.09 5.11 2.70
C PRO A 121 0.82 5.97 2.85
N SER A 122 -0.20 5.75 2.03
CA SER A 122 -1.47 6.50 2.12
C SER A 122 -2.21 6.23 3.43
N ASN A 123 -2.20 4.98 3.90
CA ASN A 123 -2.71 4.58 5.22
C ASN A 123 -1.56 4.24 6.17
N ALA A 124 -0.83 5.26 6.63
CA ALA A 124 0.34 5.08 7.49
C ALA A 124 0.05 4.30 8.79
N SER A 125 -1.10 4.55 9.40
CA SER A 125 -1.52 3.87 10.63
C SER A 125 -1.76 2.38 10.41
N GLY A 126 -2.32 1.95 9.27
CA GLY A 126 -2.53 0.55 8.96
C GLY A 126 -1.23 -0.26 8.87
N PHE A 127 -0.09 0.37 8.56
CA PHE A 127 1.23 -0.28 8.57
C PHE A 127 1.76 -0.57 9.98
N SER A 128 1.15 -0.06 11.03
CA SER A 128 1.48 -0.36 12.43
C SER A 128 0.53 -1.37 13.06
N ALA A 129 -0.48 -1.86 12.32
CA ALA A 129 -1.45 -2.82 12.82
C ALA A 129 -0.93 -4.25 12.72
N THR A 130 -1.32 -5.07 13.70
CA THR A 130 -0.95 -6.49 13.80
C THR A 130 -2.19 -7.40 13.75
N GLU A 131 -3.23 -6.99 13.03
CA GLU A 131 -4.43 -7.80 12.91
C GLU A 131 -4.11 -9.20 12.36
N PRO A 132 -4.58 -10.26 13.00
CA PRO A 132 -4.32 -11.63 12.59
C PRO A 132 -4.74 -11.86 11.13
N GLN A 133 -3.89 -12.54 10.35
CA GLN A 133 -4.08 -12.87 8.93
C GLN A 133 -4.01 -11.66 7.96
N GLU A 134 -4.01 -10.43 8.46
CA GLU A 134 -3.99 -9.22 7.65
C GLU A 134 -2.58 -8.61 7.56
N ALA A 135 -1.90 -8.50 8.71
CA ALA A 135 -0.60 -7.83 8.84
C ALA A 135 0.56 -8.82 9.06
N TYR A 136 0.54 -9.96 8.39
CA TYR A 136 1.59 -10.96 8.49
C TYR A 136 2.12 -11.35 7.10
N PRO A 137 3.44 -11.50 6.91
CA PRO A 137 4.51 -11.25 7.90
C PRO A 137 4.64 -9.75 8.22
N GLU A 138 5.16 -9.40 9.38
CA GLU A 138 5.34 -7.99 9.78
C GLU A 138 6.24 -7.24 8.80
N THR A 139 7.23 -7.93 8.24
CA THR A 139 8.15 -7.39 7.25
C THR A 139 8.54 -8.44 6.21
N TYR A 140 8.91 -7.96 5.02
CA TYR A 140 9.52 -8.77 3.97
C TYR A 140 10.74 -8.06 3.38
N ARG A 141 11.61 -8.78 2.70
CA ARG A 141 12.90 -8.27 2.22
C ARG A 141 13.07 -8.52 0.74
N ILE A 142 13.27 -7.44 -0.02
CA ILE A 142 13.57 -7.49 -1.45
C ILE A 142 15.09 -7.46 -1.62
N PRO A 143 15.72 -8.47 -2.23
CA PRO A 143 17.16 -8.50 -2.45
C PRO A 143 17.58 -7.42 -3.45
N LEU A 144 18.77 -6.83 -3.25
CA LEU A 144 19.36 -5.84 -4.14
C LEU A 144 20.49 -6.45 -4.99
N PRO A 145 20.67 -6.06 -6.26
CA PRO A 145 21.69 -6.63 -7.15
C PRO A 145 23.14 -6.52 -6.63
N GLY A 146 23.46 -5.46 -5.87
CA GLY A 146 24.78 -5.24 -5.27
C GLY A 146 25.01 -5.97 -3.96
N GLY A 147 24.09 -6.86 -3.56
CA GLY A 147 24.05 -7.51 -2.25
C GLY A 147 23.27 -6.70 -1.21
N GLY A 148 22.86 -7.35 -0.13
CA GLY A 148 21.97 -6.77 0.85
C GLY A 148 20.50 -6.83 0.43
N TYR A 149 19.65 -6.06 1.10
CA TYR A 149 18.19 -6.05 0.85
C TYR A 149 17.58 -4.71 1.27
N ARG A 150 16.41 -4.42 0.70
CA ARG A 150 15.47 -3.43 1.23
C ARG A 150 14.40 -4.17 2.02
N GLN A 151 14.18 -3.74 3.24
CA GLN A 151 13.10 -4.25 4.08
C GLN A 151 11.90 -3.33 3.97
N PHE A 152 10.72 -3.92 3.81
CA PHE A 152 9.43 -3.26 3.79
C PHE A 152 8.53 -3.85 4.87
N ARG A 153 7.63 -3.02 5.38
CA ARG A 153 6.59 -3.46 6.31
C ARG A 153 5.40 -4.03 5.56
N MET A 154 4.76 -4.98 6.16
CA MET A 154 3.40 -5.38 5.85
C MET A 154 2.47 -4.71 6.86
N GLY A 155 1.20 -4.53 6.52
CA GLY A 155 0.22 -3.97 7.44
C GLY A 155 -1.16 -4.57 7.24
N SER A 156 -2.13 -4.10 8.02
CA SER A 156 -3.53 -4.45 7.87
C SER A 156 -4.19 -3.65 6.77
N ARG A 157 -5.25 -4.21 6.19
CA ARG A 157 -6.18 -3.48 5.30
C ARG A 157 -6.77 -2.24 5.98
N PHE A 158 -6.88 -2.26 7.29
CA PHE A 158 -7.54 -1.27 8.11
C PHE A 158 -6.55 -0.34 8.82
N THR A 159 -6.93 0.90 9.07
CA THR A 159 -6.29 1.79 10.03
C THR A 159 -6.18 1.07 11.38
N ASN A 160 -5.06 1.23 12.09
CA ASN A 160 -4.85 0.61 13.39
C ASN A 160 -6.01 0.91 14.34
N VAL A 161 -6.47 -0.10 15.07
CA VAL A 161 -7.55 0.05 16.05
C VAL A 161 -7.25 1.14 17.10
N LEU A 162 -5.98 1.35 17.45
CA LEU A 162 -5.59 2.40 18.40
C LEU A 162 -5.89 3.81 17.88
N ASP A 163 -5.99 3.99 16.57
CA ASP A 163 -6.29 5.28 15.93
C ASP A 163 -7.76 5.43 15.51
N GLY A 164 -8.54 4.35 15.58
CA GLY A 164 -9.92 4.33 15.09
C GLY A 164 -10.94 3.64 16.01
N TRP A 165 -10.55 3.23 17.22
CA TRP A 165 -11.43 2.53 18.17
C TRP A 165 -12.38 3.48 18.91
N PRO A 166 -13.62 3.02 19.25
CA PRO A 166 -14.22 1.74 18.88
C PRO A 166 -14.80 1.73 17.46
N ASP A 167 -14.81 0.53 16.83
CA ASP A 167 -15.59 0.36 15.62
C ASP A 167 -17.08 0.49 15.97
N PRO A 168 -17.89 1.18 15.17
CA PRO A 168 -19.34 1.18 15.36
C PRO A 168 -19.93 -0.18 14.98
N ASP A 169 -21.14 -0.50 15.43
CA ASP A 169 -21.84 -1.70 14.97
C ASP A 169 -22.06 -1.68 13.45
N VAL A 170 -22.34 -0.50 12.93
CA VAL A 170 -22.57 -0.24 11.51
C VAL A 170 -21.85 1.05 11.10
N TYR A 171 -21.12 1.00 10.00
CA TYR A 171 -20.54 2.18 9.38
C TYR A 171 -21.50 2.78 8.35
N LEU A 172 -21.88 4.04 8.55
CA LEU A 172 -22.65 4.83 7.61
C LEU A 172 -21.71 5.75 6.84
N HIS A 173 -21.45 5.39 5.59
CA HIS A 173 -20.58 6.17 4.72
C HIS A 173 -21.07 7.60 4.52
N TYR A 174 -20.17 8.57 4.64
CA TYR A 174 -20.43 9.97 4.33
C TYR A 174 -19.94 10.29 2.90
N PRO A 175 -20.74 10.96 2.04
CA PRO A 175 -22.10 11.50 2.30
C PRO A 175 -23.25 10.56 1.90
N SER A 176 -22.98 9.43 1.23
CA SER A 176 -24.00 8.61 0.57
C SER A 176 -24.96 7.90 1.53
N ARG A 177 -24.58 7.74 2.81
CA ARG A 177 -25.27 6.96 3.83
C ARG A 177 -25.37 5.47 3.51
N GLN A 178 -24.52 4.96 2.61
CA GLN A 178 -24.36 3.54 2.38
C GLN A 178 -24.03 2.82 3.69
N ILE A 179 -24.72 1.71 3.94
CA ILE A 179 -24.52 0.90 5.15
C ILE A 179 -23.41 -0.13 4.87
N LEU A 180 -22.40 -0.14 5.70
CA LEU A 180 -21.28 -1.07 5.65
C LEU A 180 -21.08 -1.73 7.03
N SER A 181 -20.30 -2.82 7.06
CA SER A 181 -19.85 -3.43 8.31
C SER A 181 -19.08 -2.42 9.17
N GLY A 182 -19.22 -2.49 10.49
CA GLY A 182 -18.66 -1.47 11.39
C GLY A 182 -17.16 -1.28 11.27
N ASN A 183 -16.38 -2.37 11.04
CA ASN A 183 -14.94 -2.30 10.84
C ASN A 183 -14.52 -1.55 9.55
N GLU A 184 -15.40 -1.40 8.56
CA GLU A 184 -15.13 -0.62 7.34
C GLU A 184 -14.95 0.88 7.63
N THR A 185 -15.31 1.37 8.82
CA THR A 185 -14.96 2.73 9.28
C THR A 185 -13.45 2.97 9.32
N ARG A 186 -12.65 1.90 9.40
CA ARG A 186 -11.19 1.94 9.38
C ARG A 186 -10.56 1.60 8.03
N ASN A 187 -11.37 1.30 7.01
CA ASN A 187 -10.91 1.03 5.64
C ASN A 187 -10.81 2.34 4.85
N LEU A 188 -9.58 2.76 4.51
CA LEU A 188 -9.39 4.02 3.78
C LEU A 188 -10.13 4.03 2.43
N ASN A 189 -10.18 2.89 1.72
CA ASN A 189 -10.92 2.75 0.46
C ASN A 189 -12.43 2.49 0.65
N ARG A 190 -12.98 2.89 1.81
CA ARG A 190 -14.42 3.00 2.11
C ARG A 190 -14.74 4.35 2.75
N ALA A 191 -13.74 5.22 2.92
CA ALA A 191 -13.85 6.46 3.65
C ALA A 191 -13.84 7.72 2.78
N PHE A 192 -13.51 7.62 1.50
CA PHE A 192 -13.56 8.77 0.57
C PHE A 192 -15.00 9.25 0.34
N PRO A 193 -15.24 10.57 0.12
CA PRO A 193 -14.27 11.66 0.05
C PRO A 193 -13.78 12.13 1.43
N GLY A 194 -14.29 11.53 2.51
CA GLY A 194 -13.98 11.86 3.88
C GLY A 194 -14.67 13.11 4.40
N ARG A 195 -14.46 13.42 5.68
CA ARG A 195 -14.97 14.62 6.36
C ARG A 195 -14.02 15.07 7.47
N PRO A 196 -13.97 16.38 7.78
CA PRO A 196 -12.98 16.93 8.71
C PRO A 196 -13.21 16.52 10.17
N ASP A 197 -14.44 16.20 10.54
CA ASP A 197 -14.90 15.84 11.89
C ASP A 197 -15.19 14.33 12.05
N GLY A 198 -14.81 13.52 11.08
CA GLY A 198 -15.04 12.08 11.06
C GLY A 198 -14.02 11.26 11.84
N SER A 199 -14.07 9.94 11.62
CA SER A 199 -13.04 9.02 12.12
C SER A 199 -11.66 9.41 11.58
N ARG A 200 -10.56 8.90 12.17
CA ARG A 200 -9.20 9.17 11.65
C ARG A 200 -9.05 8.79 10.20
N THR A 201 -9.65 7.67 9.80
CA THR A 201 -9.65 7.20 8.40
C THR A 201 -10.40 8.16 7.49
N GLU A 202 -11.57 8.66 7.90
CA GLU A 202 -12.31 9.69 7.15
C GLU A 202 -11.54 11.01 7.07
N GLN A 203 -10.80 11.40 8.12
CA GLN A 203 -9.94 12.58 8.10
C GLN A 203 -8.76 12.44 7.12
N VAL A 204 -8.16 11.23 6.99
CA VAL A 204 -7.12 10.96 5.98
C VAL A 204 -7.71 11.07 4.56
N ALA A 205 -8.85 10.44 4.31
CA ALA A 205 -9.55 10.54 3.02
C ALA A 205 -9.89 12.01 2.69
N TYR A 206 -10.37 12.78 3.67
CA TYR A 206 -10.64 14.21 3.54
C TYR A 206 -9.37 15.00 3.20
N ALA A 207 -8.25 14.75 3.89
CA ALA A 207 -6.99 15.42 3.62
C ALA A 207 -6.49 15.14 2.19
N ILE A 208 -6.60 13.90 1.70
CA ILE A 208 -6.27 13.54 0.32
C ILE A 208 -7.22 14.26 -0.66
N THR A 209 -8.51 14.32 -0.39
CA THR A 209 -9.48 15.06 -1.20
C THR A 209 -9.13 16.56 -1.24
N GLN A 210 -8.75 17.16 -0.10
CA GLN A 210 -8.28 18.54 -0.05
C GLN A 210 -6.97 18.77 -0.80
N LEU A 211 -6.04 17.78 -0.78
CA LEU A 211 -4.84 17.82 -1.60
C LEU A 211 -5.21 17.88 -3.09
N VAL A 212 -6.10 17.00 -3.55
CA VAL A 212 -6.57 16.97 -4.94
C VAL A 212 -7.15 18.33 -5.36
N LEU A 213 -7.99 18.91 -4.52
CA LEU A 213 -8.64 20.20 -4.81
C LEU A 213 -7.66 21.38 -4.79
N ARG A 214 -6.84 21.50 -3.72
CA ARG A 214 -5.95 22.66 -3.52
C ARG A 214 -4.78 22.67 -4.51
N GLU A 215 -4.22 21.49 -4.81
CA GLU A 215 -3.15 21.37 -5.79
C GLU A 215 -3.67 21.30 -7.23
N ARG A 216 -4.99 21.17 -7.43
CA ARG A 216 -5.63 21.03 -8.74
C ARG A 216 -5.04 19.85 -9.50
N ILE A 217 -5.13 18.66 -8.89
CA ILE A 217 -4.66 17.42 -9.50
C ILE A 217 -5.52 17.05 -10.71
N ASP A 218 -4.89 16.79 -11.84
CA ASP A 218 -5.57 16.40 -13.08
C ASP A 218 -5.89 14.91 -13.10
N LEU A 219 -4.97 14.05 -12.59
CA LEU A 219 -5.13 12.60 -12.58
C LEU A 219 -4.73 12.03 -11.22
N VAL A 220 -5.60 11.20 -10.65
CA VAL A 220 -5.28 10.37 -9.47
C VAL A 220 -5.18 8.91 -9.88
N ILE A 221 -4.11 8.24 -9.44
CA ILE A 221 -3.87 6.81 -9.64
C ILE A 221 -3.70 6.18 -8.26
N ASP A 222 -4.63 5.32 -7.85
CA ASP A 222 -4.56 4.58 -6.59
C ASP A 222 -4.10 3.14 -6.86
N LEU A 223 -3.03 2.70 -6.21
CA LEU A 223 -2.37 1.42 -6.49
C LEU A 223 -2.82 0.35 -5.51
N HIS A 224 -3.55 -0.65 -6.03
CA HIS A 224 -4.17 -1.74 -5.28
C HIS A 224 -3.82 -3.11 -5.81
N GLU A 225 -4.16 -4.12 -5.02
CA GLU A 225 -4.08 -5.52 -5.38
C GLU A 225 -5.36 -6.25 -4.99
N ALA A 226 -5.84 -7.12 -5.89
CA ALA A 226 -6.99 -7.97 -5.65
C ALA A 226 -6.62 -9.47 -5.70
N SER A 227 -7.35 -10.30 -4.99
CA SER A 227 -7.14 -11.74 -5.05
C SER A 227 -7.54 -12.32 -6.42
N PRO A 228 -6.85 -13.38 -6.90
CA PRO A 228 -7.14 -13.97 -8.21
C PRO A 228 -8.57 -14.50 -8.40
N GLU A 229 -9.28 -14.80 -7.31
CA GLU A 229 -10.70 -15.21 -7.34
C GLU A 229 -11.68 -14.04 -7.37
N TYR A 230 -11.20 -12.81 -7.19
CA TYR A 230 -12.05 -11.64 -7.16
C TYR A 230 -12.50 -11.25 -8.57
N PRO A 231 -13.76 -10.78 -8.76
CA PRO A 231 -14.24 -10.45 -10.10
C PRO A 231 -13.53 -9.27 -10.76
N VAL A 232 -13.05 -8.30 -9.98
CA VAL A 232 -12.25 -7.16 -10.46
C VAL A 232 -10.80 -7.40 -10.05
N VAL A 233 -10.00 -7.87 -10.99
CA VAL A 233 -8.57 -8.21 -10.78
C VAL A 233 -7.82 -8.03 -12.09
N ASN A 234 -6.55 -7.63 -12.04
CA ASN A 234 -5.78 -7.18 -13.20
C ASN A 234 -6.57 -6.14 -14.01
N ALA A 235 -6.96 -5.05 -13.37
CA ALA A 235 -7.89 -4.09 -13.95
C ALA A 235 -7.45 -2.63 -13.75
N LEU A 236 -7.80 -1.77 -14.71
CA LEU A 236 -7.94 -0.34 -14.52
C LEU A 236 -9.41 -0.05 -14.20
N VAL A 237 -9.70 0.34 -12.96
CA VAL A 237 -11.03 0.71 -12.52
C VAL A 237 -11.15 2.23 -12.60
N PHE A 238 -12.06 2.74 -13.44
CA PHE A 238 -12.10 4.14 -13.80
C PHE A 238 -13.43 4.82 -13.44
N HIS A 239 -13.36 6.07 -12.98
CA HIS A 239 -14.51 6.96 -12.95
C HIS A 239 -14.92 7.34 -14.39
N GLU A 240 -16.21 7.56 -14.66
CA GLU A 240 -16.74 7.80 -16.01
C GLU A 240 -15.99 8.92 -16.76
N ARG A 241 -15.56 9.96 -16.05
CA ARG A 241 -14.76 11.05 -16.62
C ARG A 241 -13.40 10.60 -17.16
N ALA A 242 -12.85 9.53 -16.60
CA ALA A 242 -11.55 8.98 -16.98
C ALA A 242 -11.65 7.84 -18.03
N GLN A 243 -12.83 7.58 -18.59
CA GLN A 243 -13.08 6.44 -19.48
C GLN A 243 -12.13 6.39 -20.68
N ASP A 244 -12.02 7.48 -21.43
CA ASP A 244 -11.20 7.50 -22.65
C ASP A 244 -9.71 7.36 -22.32
N LEU A 245 -9.29 7.99 -21.23
CA LEU A 245 -7.92 7.91 -20.71
C LEU A 245 -7.58 6.47 -20.27
N ALA A 246 -8.45 5.83 -19.51
CA ALA A 246 -8.25 4.46 -19.06
C ALA A 246 -8.30 3.46 -20.21
N ALA A 247 -9.17 3.69 -21.21
CA ALA A 247 -9.26 2.83 -22.41
C ALA A 247 -7.96 2.90 -23.23
N LEU A 248 -7.42 4.10 -23.46
CA LEU A 248 -6.17 4.28 -24.19
C LEU A 248 -4.99 3.66 -23.45
N ALA A 249 -4.93 3.83 -22.12
CA ALA A 249 -3.90 3.22 -21.28
C ALA A 249 -3.98 1.67 -21.30
N THR A 250 -5.19 1.11 -21.23
CA THR A 250 -5.41 -0.34 -21.35
C THR A 250 -4.92 -0.88 -22.70
N LEU A 251 -5.22 -0.16 -23.80
CA LEU A 251 -4.74 -0.54 -25.12
C LEU A 251 -3.20 -0.52 -25.19
N THR A 252 -2.56 0.51 -24.65
CA THR A 252 -1.10 0.62 -24.60
C THR A 252 -0.49 -0.57 -23.82
N MET A 253 -1.01 -0.85 -22.63
CA MET A 253 -0.55 -1.99 -21.83
C MET A 253 -0.74 -3.33 -22.54
N SER A 254 -1.86 -3.51 -23.25
CA SER A 254 -2.14 -4.72 -24.03
C SER A 254 -1.13 -4.90 -25.17
N THR A 255 -0.68 -3.83 -25.82
CA THR A 255 0.39 -3.91 -26.85
C THR A 255 1.75 -4.28 -26.29
N GLU A 256 1.99 -4.05 -25.01
CA GLU A 256 3.16 -4.51 -24.27
C GLU A 256 3.05 -5.98 -23.81
N GLY A 257 1.92 -6.63 -24.07
CA GLY A 257 1.62 -8.00 -23.66
C GLY A 257 1.19 -8.13 -22.19
N ILE A 258 0.75 -7.02 -21.59
CA ILE A 258 0.24 -6.99 -20.21
C ILE A 258 -1.27 -7.24 -20.25
N ASP A 259 -1.69 -8.35 -19.64
CA ASP A 259 -3.11 -8.68 -19.48
C ASP A 259 -3.72 -7.78 -18.40
N ILE A 260 -4.64 -6.89 -18.82
CA ILE A 260 -5.34 -5.96 -17.95
C ILE A 260 -6.75 -5.67 -18.48
N SER A 261 -7.76 -5.71 -17.63
CA SER A 261 -9.13 -5.37 -17.98
C SER A 261 -9.43 -3.89 -17.74
N LEU A 262 -10.49 -3.43 -18.36
CA LEU A 262 -11.03 -2.08 -18.22
C LEU A 262 -12.39 -2.17 -17.54
N GLU A 263 -12.49 -1.65 -16.31
CA GLU A 263 -13.67 -1.81 -15.47
C GLU A 263 -14.26 -0.45 -15.06
N PRO A 264 -15.55 -0.20 -15.33
CA PRO A 264 -16.18 1.02 -14.85
C PRO A 264 -16.34 1.00 -13.32
N SER A 265 -16.08 2.13 -12.68
CA SER A 265 -16.36 2.30 -11.26
C SER A 265 -17.85 2.13 -10.96
N PRO A 266 -18.24 1.29 -9.99
CA PRO A 266 -19.64 1.11 -9.66
C PRO A 266 -20.26 2.40 -9.14
N GLN A 267 -21.40 2.81 -9.73
CA GLN A 267 -22.07 4.08 -9.36
C GLN A 267 -22.81 4.00 -8.03
N ASN A 268 -23.16 2.81 -7.59
CA ASN A 268 -23.95 2.55 -6.39
C ASN A 268 -23.13 1.94 -5.24
N PHE A 269 -21.80 1.99 -5.32
CA PHE A 269 -20.92 1.53 -4.26
C PHE A 269 -19.93 2.63 -3.90
N HIS A 270 -20.15 3.21 -2.72
CA HIS A 270 -19.50 4.43 -2.25
C HIS A 270 -18.33 4.18 -1.31
N GLY A 271 -17.51 5.22 -1.14
CA GLY A 271 -16.33 5.24 -0.28
C GLY A 271 -15.04 4.83 -0.97
N LEU A 272 -15.10 4.43 -2.24
CA LEU A 272 -13.93 4.07 -3.05
C LEU A 272 -13.18 5.33 -3.51
N SER A 273 -11.85 5.32 -3.48
CA SER A 273 -11.03 6.46 -3.86
C SER A 273 -11.35 6.97 -5.28
N HIS A 274 -11.36 6.07 -6.27
CA HIS A 274 -11.65 6.42 -7.65
C HIS A 274 -13.09 6.90 -7.88
N ARG A 275 -14.07 6.36 -7.12
CA ARG A 275 -15.45 6.81 -7.20
C ARG A 275 -15.60 8.22 -6.63
N GLU A 276 -15.24 8.38 -5.37
CA GLU A 276 -15.54 9.60 -4.63
C GLU A 276 -14.63 10.77 -5.04
N LEU A 277 -13.37 10.53 -5.39
CA LEU A 277 -12.51 11.61 -5.92
C LEU A 277 -12.98 12.08 -7.29
N GLY A 278 -13.48 11.16 -8.12
CA GLY A 278 -14.11 11.52 -9.39
C GLY A 278 -15.39 12.32 -9.19
N ASP A 279 -16.26 11.95 -8.24
CA ASP A 279 -17.51 12.66 -7.98
C ASP A 279 -17.28 14.02 -7.29
N ALA A 280 -16.39 14.07 -6.29
CA ALA A 280 -16.18 15.26 -5.46
C ALA A 280 -15.22 16.30 -6.07
N THR A 281 -14.47 15.95 -7.13
CA THR A 281 -13.43 16.82 -7.73
C THR A 281 -13.45 16.74 -9.24
N PRO A 282 -12.83 17.68 -9.97
CA PRO A 282 -12.73 17.60 -11.43
C PRO A 282 -11.66 16.63 -11.97
N THR A 283 -10.96 15.88 -11.10
CA THR A 283 -9.86 15.00 -11.47
C THR A 283 -10.31 13.79 -12.29
N PHE A 284 -9.44 13.28 -13.14
CA PHE A 284 -9.54 11.91 -13.65
C PHE A 284 -9.13 10.96 -12.56
N ALA A 285 -10.01 10.05 -12.14
CA ALA A 285 -9.72 9.13 -11.05
C ALA A 285 -9.72 7.68 -11.54
N VAL A 286 -8.59 7.00 -11.32
CA VAL A 286 -8.35 5.61 -11.71
C VAL A 286 -7.74 4.86 -10.55
N LEU A 287 -8.19 3.63 -10.34
CA LEU A 287 -7.61 2.68 -9.42
C LEU A 287 -7.06 1.49 -10.22
N MET A 288 -5.87 1.03 -9.88
CA MET A 288 -5.25 -0.12 -10.52
C MET A 288 -5.30 -1.32 -9.58
N GLU A 289 -5.86 -2.43 -10.07
CA GLU A 289 -5.83 -3.72 -9.38
C GLU A 289 -4.85 -4.67 -10.07
N THR A 290 -3.93 -5.26 -9.34
CA THR A 290 -3.11 -6.38 -9.84
C THR A 290 -3.34 -7.63 -9.00
N ALA A 291 -3.24 -8.82 -9.63
CA ALA A 291 -3.54 -10.07 -8.95
C ALA A 291 -2.53 -10.37 -7.84
N CYS A 292 -3.01 -10.63 -6.63
CA CYS A 292 -2.21 -10.94 -5.46
C CYS A 292 -2.84 -12.02 -4.59
N VAL A 293 -2.14 -13.11 -4.37
CA VAL A 293 -2.62 -14.21 -3.51
C VAL A 293 -2.58 -13.88 -2.03
N VAL A 294 -1.76 -12.91 -1.62
CA VAL A 294 -1.59 -12.52 -0.21
C VAL A 294 -2.88 -12.04 0.43
N VAL A 295 -3.72 -11.33 -0.34
CA VAL A 295 -5.03 -10.84 0.12
C VAL A 295 -6.17 -11.83 -0.12
N GLY A 296 -5.88 -12.97 -0.76
CA GLY A 296 -6.89 -13.95 -1.15
C GLY A 296 -7.35 -14.87 -0.02
N ARG A 297 -8.58 -15.36 -0.16
CA ARG A 297 -9.22 -16.25 0.83
C ARG A 297 -8.86 -17.72 0.64
N LEU A 298 -8.33 -18.09 -0.53
CA LEU A 298 -8.04 -19.48 -0.89
C LEU A 298 -6.61 -19.89 -0.48
N ARG A 299 -5.76 -18.93 -0.10
CA ARG A 299 -4.35 -19.17 0.24
C ARG A 299 -4.17 -20.06 1.46
N GLY A 300 -3.01 -20.69 1.53
CA GLY A 300 -2.50 -21.33 2.72
C GLY A 300 -1.89 -20.31 3.70
N ARG A 301 -0.73 -20.67 4.27
CA ARG A 301 -0.01 -19.79 5.18
C ARG A 301 0.55 -18.56 4.44
N THR A 302 0.35 -17.38 5.00
CA THR A 302 1.03 -16.16 4.54
C THR A 302 2.40 -16.07 5.22
N ASP A 303 3.45 -15.91 4.43
CA ASP A 303 4.82 -15.66 4.87
C ASP A 303 5.54 -14.75 3.85
N ALA A 304 6.81 -14.44 4.10
CA ALA A 304 7.57 -13.55 3.23
C ALA A 304 7.75 -14.11 1.81
N ASP A 305 7.85 -15.43 1.68
CA ASP A 305 7.98 -16.09 0.37
C ASP A 305 6.67 -15.96 -0.42
N LEU A 306 5.52 -16.12 0.22
CA LEU A 306 4.23 -15.88 -0.43
C LEU A 306 4.11 -14.42 -0.90
N VAL A 307 4.55 -13.45 -0.09
CA VAL A 307 4.54 -12.02 -0.45
C VAL A 307 5.41 -11.76 -1.69
N LEU A 308 6.58 -12.37 -1.76
CA LEU A 308 7.54 -12.12 -2.85
C LEU A 308 7.23 -12.95 -4.10
N LEU A 309 7.00 -14.23 -3.94
CA LEU A 309 6.86 -15.17 -5.06
C LEU A 309 5.41 -15.31 -5.54
N GLY A 310 4.45 -15.04 -4.66
CA GLY A 310 3.03 -15.20 -4.99
C GLY A 310 2.68 -16.63 -5.41
N ASN A 311 3.39 -17.64 -4.91
CA ASN A 311 3.22 -19.03 -5.26
C ASN A 311 2.60 -19.82 -4.09
N ASP A 312 1.40 -20.36 -4.30
CA ASP A 312 0.63 -21.04 -3.27
C ASP A 312 -0.03 -22.33 -3.81
N PRO A 313 0.13 -23.47 -3.13
CA PRO A 313 -0.40 -24.76 -3.59
C PRO A 313 -1.94 -24.81 -3.61
N TYR A 314 -2.61 -24.06 -2.75
CA TYR A 314 -4.07 -23.99 -2.74
C TYR A 314 -4.60 -23.17 -3.91
N TYR A 315 -3.89 -22.12 -4.32
CA TYR A 315 -4.22 -21.38 -5.54
C TYR A 315 -4.00 -22.21 -6.79
N HIS A 316 -2.96 -23.07 -6.86
CA HIS A 316 -2.82 -24.04 -7.94
C HIS A 316 -4.01 -25.02 -7.97
N ALA A 317 -4.46 -25.50 -6.81
CA ALA A 317 -5.62 -26.36 -6.74
C ALA A 317 -6.93 -25.65 -7.13
N ALA A 318 -7.07 -24.38 -6.76
CA ALA A 318 -8.19 -23.54 -7.12
C ALA A 318 -8.23 -23.23 -8.63
N ALA A 319 -7.10 -22.91 -9.22
CA ALA A 319 -6.95 -22.66 -10.66
C ALA A 319 -7.38 -23.88 -11.49
N ARG A 320 -6.92 -25.08 -11.11
CA ARG A 320 -7.32 -26.34 -11.78
C ARG A 320 -8.83 -26.60 -11.67
N ARG A 321 -9.52 -26.00 -10.70
CA ARG A 321 -10.99 -26.11 -10.51
C ARG A 321 -11.76 -24.96 -11.11
N GLY A 322 -11.11 -23.99 -11.75
CA GLY A 322 -11.76 -22.81 -12.33
C GLY A 322 -12.25 -21.79 -11.32
N TYR A 323 -11.68 -21.72 -10.11
CA TYR A 323 -12.09 -20.79 -9.05
C TYR A 323 -11.36 -19.45 -9.11
N VAL A 324 -10.38 -19.29 -9.99
CA VAL A 324 -9.68 -18.02 -10.22
C VAL A 324 -10.17 -17.36 -11.50
N ARG A 325 -10.09 -16.04 -11.55
CA ARG A 325 -10.57 -15.21 -12.68
C ARG A 325 -9.45 -14.84 -13.65
N VAL A 326 -8.21 -14.98 -13.23
CA VAL A 326 -7.02 -14.70 -14.05
C VAL A 326 -6.14 -15.94 -14.10
N PRO A 327 -5.29 -16.10 -15.15
CA PRO A 327 -4.33 -17.18 -15.22
C PRO A 327 -3.44 -17.20 -13.96
N TYR A 328 -3.23 -18.40 -13.42
CA TYR A 328 -2.33 -18.63 -12.29
C TYR A 328 -1.19 -19.55 -12.73
N PRO A 329 -0.01 -18.99 -13.06
CA PRO A 329 1.14 -19.74 -13.56
C PRO A 329 1.73 -20.70 -12.52
N GLU A 330 2.50 -21.70 -12.97
CA GLU A 330 3.15 -22.69 -12.08
C GLU A 330 4.13 -22.03 -11.08
N ASN A 331 4.78 -20.95 -11.48
CA ASN A 331 5.68 -20.16 -10.62
C ASN A 331 4.96 -19.09 -9.79
N GLY A 332 3.62 -19.04 -9.80
CA GLY A 332 2.82 -18.06 -9.08
C GLY A 332 2.78 -16.68 -9.75
N ILE A 333 2.45 -15.65 -8.97
CA ILE A 333 2.38 -14.25 -9.40
C ILE A 333 3.39 -13.43 -8.56
N PRO A 334 4.67 -13.43 -8.95
CA PRO A 334 5.73 -12.80 -8.17
C PRO A 334 5.61 -11.28 -8.10
N MET A 335 6.30 -10.68 -7.13
CA MET A 335 6.32 -9.24 -6.86
C MET A 335 6.72 -8.44 -8.11
N GLU A 336 7.65 -8.96 -8.91
CA GLU A 336 8.14 -8.33 -10.14
C GLU A 336 7.03 -8.13 -11.17
N VAL A 337 6.15 -9.12 -11.33
CA VAL A 337 5.00 -9.05 -12.26
C VAL A 337 4.00 -8.00 -11.76
N ARG A 338 3.73 -7.98 -10.46
CA ARG A 338 2.76 -7.08 -9.84
C ARG A 338 3.24 -5.63 -9.86
N VAL A 339 4.47 -5.38 -9.43
CA VAL A 339 5.11 -4.04 -9.49
C VAL A 339 5.28 -3.57 -10.93
N GLY A 340 5.76 -4.45 -11.82
CA GLY A 340 5.93 -4.11 -13.24
C GLY A 340 4.61 -3.68 -13.90
N ARG A 341 3.49 -4.37 -13.58
CA ARG A 341 2.15 -3.99 -14.07
C ARG A 341 1.76 -2.59 -13.59
N HIS A 342 2.01 -2.25 -12.33
CA HIS A 342 1.77 -0.90 -11.82
C HIS A 342 2.64 0.15 -12.52
N MET A 343 3.93 -0.14 -12.74
CA MET A 343 4.83 0.81 -13.40
C MET A 343 4.39 1.14 -14.82
N SER A 344 4.09 0.11 -15.65
CA SER A 344 3.58 0.33 -17.00
C SER A 344 2.21 1.03 -16.99
N GLY A 345 1.32 0.70 -16.05
CA GLY A 345 0.02 1.36 -15.93
C GLY A 345 0.13 2.85 -15.57
N ILE A 346 1.01 3.20 -14.63
CA ILE A 346 1.28 4.62 -14.30
C ILE A 346 1.75 5.38 -15.55
N THR A 347 2.72 4.81 -16.27
CA THR A 347 3.26 5.43 -17.49
C THR A 347 2.17 5.55 -18.57
N ALA A 348 1.44 4.48 -18.84
CA ALA A 348 0.38 4.47 -19.86
C ALA A 348 -0.74 5.47 -19.55
N LEU A 349 -1.15 5.63 -18.28
CA LEU A 349 -2.17 6.61 -17.88
C LEU A 349 -1.67 8.05 -18.03
N ILE A 350 -0.42 8.33 -17.70
CA ILE A 350 0.20 9.66 -17.86
C ILE A 350 0.32 9.99 -19.35
N ASP A 351 0.77 9.06 -20.17
CA ASP A 351 0.91 9.22 -21.62
C ASP A 351 -0.45 9.41 -22.30
N ALA A 352 -1.47 8.63 -21.91
CA ALA A 352 -2.83 8.77 -22.38
C ALA A 352 -3.40 10.17 -22.06
N MET A 353 -3.14 10.67 -20.84
CA MET A 353 -3.56 12.03 -20.47
C MET A 353 -2.90 13.08 -21.38
N GLY A 354 -1.61 12.96 -21.65
CA GLY A 354 -0.89 13.89 -22.54
C GLY A 354 -1.35 13.81 -24.00
N GLN A 355 -1.75 12.63 -24.49
CA GLN A 355 -2.29 12.46 -25.85
C GLN A 355 -3.69 13.06 -26.00
N LEU A 356 -4.57 12.83 -25.03
CA LEU A 356 -5.95 13.31 -25.06
C LEU A 356 -6.08 14.78 -24.67
N TYR A 357 -5.20 15.26 -23.78
CA TYR A 357 -5.20 16.61 -23.21
C TYR A 357 -3.78 17.18 -23.22
N PRO A 358 -3.28 17.68 -24.38
CA PRO A 358 -1.88 18.11 -24.53
C PRO A 358 -1.42 19.18 -23.53
N GLU A 359 -2.34 20.04 -23.06
CA GLU A 359 -2.08 21.05 -22.04
C GLU A 359 -1.81 20.45 -20.66
N LYS A 360 -2.28 19.22 -20.42
CA LYS A 360 -2.06 18.42 -19.20
C LYS A 360 -0.94 17.38 -19.34
N GLY A 361 -0.23 17.39 -20.47
CA GLY A 361 0.86 16.46 -20.74
C GLY A 361 2.00 16.63 -19.73
N LEU A 362 2.57 15.51 -19.27
CA LEU A 362 3.80 15.44 -18.51
C LEU A 362 4.93 14.89 -19.39
N GLU A 363 6.18 15.25 -19.06
CA GLU A 363 7.36 14.59 -19.60
C GLU A 363 8.15 13.99 -18.46
N ILE A 364 8.05 12.67 -18.34
CA ILE A 364 8.64 11.85 -17.30
C ILE A 364 9.58 10.79 -17.90
N SER A 365 10.54 10.34 -17.15
CA SER A 365 11.45 9.25 -17.51
C SER A 365 12.01 8.57 -16.27
N GLY A 366 12.84 7.53 -16.45
CA GLY A 366 13.44 6.77 -15.35
C GLY A 366 12.52 5.73 -14.73
N ILE A 367 11.26 5.69 -15.12
CA ILE A 367 10.31 4.68 -14.63
C ILE A 367 10.57 3.36 -15.38
N PRO A 368 10.86 2.25 -14.67
CA PRO A 368 11.06 0.97 -15.32
C PRO A 368 9.78 0.44 -15.95
N GLN A 369 9.90 -0.17 -17.12
CA GLN A 369 8.79 -0.82 -17.80
C GLN A 369 8.56 -2.24 -17.28
N PHE A 370 7.40 -2.83 -17.55
CA PHE A 370 7.03 -4.17 -17.10
C PHE A 370 8.12 -5.21 -17.36
N LYS A 371 8.63 -5.28 -18.59
CA LYS A 371 9.67 -6.25 -18.97
C LYS A 371 10.96 -6.08 -18.18
N ASP A 372 11.36 -4.83 -17.96
CA ASP A 372 12.57 -4.52 -17.21
C ASP A 372 12.45 -4.97 -15.75
N VAL A 373 11.28 -4.75 -15.11
CA VAL A 373 11.05 -5.15 -13.73
C VAL A 373 11.02 -6.69 -13.60
N VAL A 374 10.38 -7.37 -14.55
CA VAL A 374 10.28 -8.83 -14.56
C VAL A 374 11.66 -9.47 -14.80
N GLU A 375 12.49 -8.91 -15.68
CA GLU A 375 13.81 -9.46 -16.03
C GLU A 375 14.87 -9.17 -14.96
N LYS A 376 14.90 -7.96 -14.42
CA LYS A 376 15.97 -7.49 -13.53
C LYS A 376 15.61 -7.61 -12.04
N GLY A 377 14.35 -7.87 -11.73
CA GLY A 377 13.81 -7.87 -10.38
C GLY A 377 13.54 -6.46 -9.84
N VAL A 378 12.59 -6.36 -8.90
CA VAL A 378 12.23 -5.09 -8.25
C VAL A 378 13.43 -4.42 -7.57
N GLY A 379 14.31 -5.23 -6.98
CA GLY A 379 15.50 -4.74 -6.27
C GLY A 379 16.47 -3.92 -7.12
N ALA A 380 16.45 -4.10 -8.46
CA ALA A 380 17.27 -3.32 -9.39
C ALA A 380 16.87 -1.83 -9.43
N TYR A 381 15.69 -1.51 -8.94
CA TYR A 381 15.10 -0.16 -8.93
C TYR A 381 14.90 0.40 -7.53
N LEU A 382 15.49 -0.25 -6.54
CA LEU A 382 15.48 0.19 -5.14
C LEU A 382 16.90 0.59 -4.72
N HIS A 383 17.01 1.73 -4.06
CA HIS A 383 18.30 2.20 -3.57
C HIS A 383 18.65 1.58 -2.22
N LEU A 384 19.94 1.29 -2.00
CA LEU A 384 20.43 0.89 -0.70
C LEU A 384 20.32 2.09 0.25
N ILE A 385 19.56 1.94 1.32
CA ILE A 385 19.49 2.94 2.38
C ILE A 385 20.46 2.52 3.47
N SER A 386 21.55 3.28 3.63
CA SER A 386 22.37 3.18 4.81
C SER A 386 21.55 3.75 5.98
N VAL A 387 21.07 2.88 6.87
CA VAL A 387 20.43 3.31 8.11
C VAL A 387 21.49 4.02 8.94
N ARG A 388 21.58 5.35 8.84
CA ARG A 388 22.27 6.12 9.88
C ARG A 388 21.45 5.97 11.16
N PRO A 389 22.06 5.64 12.31
CA PRO A 389 21.34 5.70 13.58
C PRO A 389 20.72 7.10 13.70
N ARG A 390 19.41 7.17 13.92
CA ARG A 390 18.74 8.45 14.19
C ARG A 390 19.45 9.12 15.36
N GLU A 391 20.03 10.29 15.15
CA GLU A 391 20.29 11.21 16.25
C GLU A 391 18.97 11.38 17.03
N LYS A 392 19.03 11.11 18.33
CA LYS A 392 17.90 11.32 19.23
C LYS A 392 17.41 12.75 19.03
N ARG A 393 16.24 12.94 18.44
CA ARG A 393 15.56 14.23 18.53
C ARG A 393 15.37 14.49 20.02
N GLN A 394 16.00 15.49 20.54
CA GLN A 394 15.70 16.03 21.85
C GLN A 394 14.22 16.44 21.82
N GLU A 395 13.44 15.88 22.75
CA GLU A 395 12.06 16.24 23.01
C GLU A 395 11.93 17.70 23.47
#